data_5871fc01f74f3a5bcb2e9f506be6411e
#
_entry.id   5871fc01f74f3a5bcb2e9f506be6411e
#
_cell.length_a   1.000
_cell.length_b   1.000
_cell.length_c   1.000
_cell.angle_alpha   90.00
_cell.angle_beta   90.00
_cell.angle_gamma   90.00
#
_symmetry.space_group_name_H-M   'P 1'
#
loop_
_entity.id
_entity.type
_entity.pdbx_description
1 polymer ?
#
loop_
_entity_poly.entity_id
_entity_poly.type
_entity_poly.pdbx_seq_one_letter_code
_entity_poly.pdbx_strand_id
1 'polypeptide(L)'
;MTTIERRTFLAGAATAAAATVAGAAESAGRLRLGAPVSVPGDDPEALARAHREKGYRAAYCPNVRLDDAARLRDTVAAFARHDVVIAEVGRWVNLLDPDAEKRKKNLATVTEGLALAEATGARCCVDIAGSFSPTSWFGPHPENLSPRFFDAAVENARAIVDAVKPKRTTFCYEMMAWSLPDSPDACLRMVKAVDRKAFAVHLDPCNLVNSPTRYYAASELVRECYRKLGPLVASVHAKDLTWDVEMAVHFREVRIGTGSIDYGVLLAEHARHAPGAPLMLEHLPGDAEYDAAHAAVVAAGRKAGVTFD
;
A
#
# COMPACT_ATOMS: atom_id res chain seq x y z
N MET A 1 -15.35 -44.57 46.07
CA MET A 1 -14.38 -43.46 46.06
C MET A 1 -14.44 -42.87 44.67
N THR A 2 -15.10 -41.94 44.47
CA THR A 2 -15.68 -40.64 44.74
C THR A 2 -15.42 -39.78 43.53
N THR A 3 -16.48 -39.56 42.86
CA THR A 3 -16.68 -38.72 41.65
C THR A 3 -16.73 -37.24 42.08
N ILE A 4 -15.61 -36.56 42.24
CA ILE A 4 -15.56 -35.09 42.40
C ILE A 4 -14.14 -34.62 42.02
N GLU A 5 -13.84 -34.39 40.77
CA GLU A 5 -12.68 -33.55 40.33
C GLU A 5 -12.64 -33.29 38.80
N ARG A 6 -13.80 -33.16 38.18
CA ARG A 6 -13.86 -32.82 36.76
C ARG A 6 -14.68 -31.57 36.40
N ARG A 7 -15.02 -30.73 37.37
CA ARG A 7 -15.91 -29.57 37.13
C ARG A 7 -15.25 -28.17 37.25
N THR A 8 -13.97 -28.07 37.55
CA THR A 8 -13.33 -26.76 37.80
C THR A 8 -12.34 -26.31 36.72
N PHE A 9 -12.16 -27.07 35.65
CA PHE A 9 -11.21 -26.70 34.58
C PHE A 9 -11.82 -26.13 33.30
N LEU A 10 -13.15 -25.98 33.21
CA LEU A 10 -13.86 -25.49 32.03
C LEU A 10 -14.42 -24.06 32.16
N ALA A 11 -14.26 -23.41 33.31
CA ALA A 11 -14.77 -22.03 33.50
C ALA A 11 -13.72 -20.93 33.22
N GLY A 12 -12.43 -21.28 33.12
CA GLY A 12 -11.35 -20.31 32.88
C GLY A 12 -11.01 -20.04 31.43
N ALA A 13 -11.42 -20.93 30.50
CA ALA A 13 -11.09 -20.80 29.09
C ALA A 13 -12.10 -19.98 28.26
N ALA A 14 -13.32 -19.82 28.77
CA ALA A 14 -14.39 -19.13 28.04
C ALA A 14 -14.30 -17.59 28.13
N THR A 15 -13.71 -17.06 29.21
CA THR A 15 -13.58 -15.60 29.38
C THR A 15 -12.41 -14.97 28.64
N ALA A 16 -11.34 -15.72 28.39
CA ALA A 16 -10.20 -15.21 27.59
C ALA A 16 -10.49 -15.19 26.09
N ALA A 17 -11.32 -16.13 25.59
CA ALA A 17 -11.71 -16.16 24.17
C ALA A 17 -12.73 -15.07 23.80
N ALA A 18 -13.60 -14.68 24.74
CA ALA A 18 -14.59 -13.62 24.51
C ALA A 18 -13.94 -12.21 24.45
N ALA A 19 -12.89 -11.96 25.25
CA ALA A 19 -12.20 -10.68 25.25
C ALA A 19 -11.34 -10.47 23.96
N THR A 20 -10.76 -11.56 23.40
CA THR A 20 -10.01 -11.48 22.15
C THR A 20 -10.90 -11.34 20.91
N VAL A 21 -12.11 -11.93 20.94
CA VAL A 21 -13.09 -11.80 19.85
C VAL A 21 -13.77 -10.42 19.87
N ALA A 22 -14.05 -9.86 21.05
CA ALA A 22 -14.60 -8.50 21.17
C ALA A 22 -13.58 -7.42 20.73
N GLY A 23 -12.29 -7.57 21.09
CA GLY A 23 -11.24 -6.65 20.64
C GLY A 23 -10.96 -6.73 19.14
N ALA A 24 -11.11 -7.92 18.51
CA ALA A 24 -11.00 -8.07 17.07
C ALA A 24 -12.23 -7.53 16.31
N ALA A 25 -13.42 -7.58 16.92
CA ALA A 25 -14.63 -7.02 16.33
C ALA A 25 -14.71 -5.49 16.43
N GLU A 26 -14.13 -4.87 17.46
CA GLU A 26 -14.02 -3.40 17.58
C GLU A 26 -12.97 -2.79 16.66
N SER A 27 -11.94 -3.55 16.25
CA SER A 27 -10.94 -3.09 15.26
C SER A 27 -11.37 -3.29 13.80
N ALA A 28 -12.42 -4.04 13.55
CA ALA A 28 -12.87 -4.49 12.22
C ALA A 28 -13.55 -3.40 11.35
N GLY A 29 -13.44 -2.12 11.71
CA GLY A 29 -14.06 -1.04 10.94
C GLY A 29 -13.28 0.27 10.92
N ARG A 30 -12.10 0.33 11.54
CA ARG A 30 -11.28 1.55 11.57
C ARG A 30 -10.10 1.45 10.63
N LEU A 31 -10.08 2.30 9.63
CA LEU A 31 -9.02 2.37 8.66
C LEU A 31 -8.03 3.50 9.00
N ARG A 32 -6.78 3.33 8.59
CA ARG A 32 -5.75 4.36 8.68
C ARG A 32 -5.59 5.06 7.37
N LEU A 33 -5.96 6.35 7.35
CA LEU A 33 -5.79 7.22 6.19
C LEU A 33 -4.48 8.01 6.33
N GLY A 34 -3.78 8.20 5.21
CA GLY A 34 -2.56 8.99 5.14
C GLY A 34 -2.47 9.81 3.87
N ALA A 35 -1.58 10.80 3.89
CA ALA A 35 -1.27 11.68 2.77
C ALA A 35 0.15 12.24 2.95
N PRO A 36 0.73 12.88 1.93
CA PRO A 36 1.91 13.72 2.10
C PRO A 36 1.62 14.86 3.06
N VAL A 37 2.48 15.04 4.05
CA VAL A 37 2.48 16.18 4.97
C VAL A 37 3.91 16.66 5.10
N SER A 38 4.12 17.98 5.12
CA SER A 38 5.43 18.57 5.31
C SER A 38 5.40 19.60 6.44
N VAL A 39 6.52 19.74 7.13
CA VAL A 39 6.73 20.77 8.14
C VAL A 39 8.10 21.41 7.92
N PRO A 40 8.30 22.69 8.30
CA PRO A 40 9.61 23.31 8.22
C PRO A 40 10.66 22.51 9.00
N GLY A 41 11.83 22.27 8.38
CA GLY A 41 12.97 21.58 9.00
C GLY A 41 12.83 20.06 9.18
N ASP A 42 11.75 19.46 8.70
CA ASP A 42 11.50 18.00 8.78
C ASP A 42 11.66 17.42 10.21
N ASP A 43 11.37 18.18 11.25
CA ASP A 43 11.42 17.68 12.64
C ASP A 43 10.45 16.51 12.82
N PRO A 44 10.91 15.33 13.27
CA PRO A 44 10.07 14.14 13.36
C PRO A 44 8.86 14.29 14.27
N GLU A 45 9.00 15.00 15.39
CA GLU A 45 7.90 15.22 16.34
C GLU A 45 6.85 16.17 15.77
N ALA A 46 7.30 17.28 15.16
CA ALA A 46 6.41 18.23 14.51
C ALA A 46 5.67 17.58 13.32
N LEU A 47 6.37 16.74 12.55
CA LEU A 47 5.80 16.03 11.41
C LEU A 47 4.73 15.01 11.83
N ALA A 48 5.02 14.19 12.85
CA ALA A 48 4.06 13.22 13.37
C ALA A 48 2.82 13.91 13.94
N ARG A 49 3.00 15.01 14.67
CA ARG A 49 1.90 15.84 15.16
C ARG A 49 1.07 16.44 14.04
N ALA A 50 1.70 16.98 12.99
CA ALA A 50 1.01 17.58 11.85
C ALA A 50 0.13 16.55 11.10
N HIS A 51 0.58 15.31 10.96
CA HIS A 51 -0.27 14.23 10.44
C HIS A 51 -1.53 14.07 11.30
N ARG A 52 -1.39 14.04 12.61
CA ARG A 52 -2.53 13.91 13.54
C ARG A 52 -3.50 15.08 13.47
N GLU A 53 -2.98 16.31 13.42
CA GLU A 53 -3.78 17.53 13.33
C GLU A 53 -4.60 17.58 12.03
N LYS A 54 -4.06 17.03 10.93
CA LYS A 54 -4.78 16.86 9.65
C LYS A 54 -5.72 15.63 9.63
N GLY A 55 -5.82 14.85 10.70
CA GLY A 55 -6.67 13.68 10.79
C GLY A 55 -6.07 12.40 10.18
N TYR A 56 -4.77 12.38 9.90
CA TYR A 56 -4.09 11.21 9.36
C TYR A 56 -3.50 10.32 10.47
N ARG A 57 -3.54 9.01 10.24
CA ARG A 57 -2.95 7.96 11.07
C ARG A 57 -1.95 7.10 10.30
N ALA A 58 -1.67 7.47 9.07
CA ALA A 58 -0.64 6.87 8.23
C ALA A 58 0.17 7.96 7.53
N ALA A 59 1.41 7.67 7.19
CA ALA A 59 2.32 8.61 6.54
C ALA A 59 3.22 7.87 5.55
N TYR A 60 3.62 8.55 4.50
CA TYR A 60 4.80 8.19 3.72
C TYR A 60 6.04 8.27 4.60
N CYS A 61 7.06 7.46 4.32
CA CYS A 61 8.29 7.48 5.10
C CYS A 61 8.92 8.87 5.07
N PRO A 62 9.18 9.48 6.24
CA PRO A 62 9.91 10.75 6.30
C PRO A 62 11.31 10.64 5.68
N ASN A 63 11.90 11.80 5.38
CA ASN A 63 13.26 11.88 4.87
C ASN A 63 14.26 11.49 5.97
N VAL A 64 14.52 10.20 6.10
CA VAL A 64 15.43 9.60 7.06
C VAL A 64 16.32 8.59 6.34
N ARG A 65 17.56 8.43 6.83
CA ARG A 65 18.57 7.57 6.22
C ARG A 65 19.03 6.51 7.21
N LEU A 66 19.47 5.37 6.70
CA LEU A 66 19.98 4.25 7.51
C LEU A 66 21.26 4.62 8.28
N ASP A 67 22.09 5.49 7.73
CA ASP A 67 23.34 5.95 8.35
C ASP A 67 23.13 7.04 9.42
N ASP A 68 21.93 7.64 9.52
CA ASP A 68 21.55 8.56 10.59
C ASP A 68 20.72 7.85 11.68
N ALA A 69 21.43 7.09 12.51
CA ALA A 69 20.79 6.26 13.54
C ALA A 69 20.05 7.09 14.61
N ALA A 70 20.45 8.34 14.85
CA ALA A 70 19.78 9.22 15.82
C ALA A 70 18.42 9.66 15.26
N ARG A 71 18.42 10.25 14.07
CA ARG A 71 17.19 10.70 13.40
C ARG A 71 16.23 9.52 13.14
N LEU A 72 16.76 8.36 12.79
CA LEU A 72 15.95 7.15 12.61
C LEU A 72 15.18 6.78 13.90
N ARG A 73 15.88 6.72 15.04
CA ARG A 73 15.24 6.44 16.33
C ARG A 73 14.21 7.49 16.71
N ASP A 74 14.56 8.78 16.53
CA ASP A 74 13.67 9.90 16.86
C ASP A 74 12.40 9.88 16.01
N THR A 75 12.54 9.58 14.70
CA THR A 75 11.41 9.42 13.78
C THR A 75 10.50 8.27 14.21
N VAL A 76 11.05 7.09 14.45
CA VAL A 76 10.26 5.93 14.89
C VAL A 76 9.54 6.22 16.21
N ALA A 77 10.23 6.83 17.17
CA ALA A 77 9.66 7.16 18.46
C ALA A 77 8.55 8.23 18.37
N ALA A 78 8.74 9.28 17.57
CA ALA A 78 7.75 10.34 17.38
C ALA A 78 6.47 9.78 16.72
N PHE A 79 6.61 9.04 15.64
CA PHE A 79 5.46 8.46 14.92
C PHE A 79 4.69 7.46 15.79
N ALA A 80 5.40 6.66 16.61
CA ALA A 80 4.76 5.77 17.56
C ALA A 80 3.99 6.50 18.65
N ARG A 81 4.56 7.58 19.23
CA ARG A 81 3.87 8.41 20.26
C ARG A 81 2.59 9.04 19.75
N HIS A 82 2.58 9.47 18.51
CA HIS A 82 1.41 10.08 17.87
C HIS A 82 0.46 9.05 17.23
N ASP A 83 0.74 7.76 17.35
CA ASP A 83 -0.03 6.68 16.72
C ASP A 83 -0.24 6.93 15.21
N VAL A 84 0.84 7.28 14.52
CA VAL A 84 0.92 7.38 13.06
C VAL A 84 1.81 6.26 12.54
N VAL A 85 1.28 5.38 11.70
CA VAL A 85 2.08 4.33 11.09
C VAL A 85 2.84 4.87 9.88
N ILE A 86 4.08 4.45 9.70
CA ILE A 86 4.78 4.67 8.44
C ILE A 86 4.25 3.59 7.48
N ALA A 87 3.51 4.05 6.48
CA ALA A 87 2.85 3.16 5.52
C ALA A 87 3.86 2.50 4.59
N GLU A 88 4.74 3.32 4.01
CA GLU A 88 5.60 2.83 2.95
C GLU A 88 6.88 3.64 2.78
N VAL A 89 7.92 2.96 2.31
CA VAL A 89 9.15 3.53 1.79
C VAL A 89 9.11 3.37 0.27
N GLY A 90 8.71 4.42 -0.44
CA GLY A 90 8.68 4.44 -1.90
C GLY A 90 10.09 4.52 -2.51
N ARG A 91 10.33 3.76 -3.57
CA ARG A 91 11.59 3.77 -4.34
C ARG A 91 11.28 3.68 -5.83
N TRP A 92 10.79 4.77 -6.38
CA TRP A 92 10.25 4.85 -7.75
C TRP A 92 11.37 4.87 -8.79
N VAL A 93 11.87 3.67 -9.14
CA VAL A 93 12.96 3.45 -10.10
C VAL A 93 12.65 2.31 -11.06
N ASN A 94 13.38 2.25 -12.18
CA ASN A 94 13.19 1.18 -13.15
C ASN A 94 14.13 0.00 -12.88
N LEU A 95 13.60 -1.07 -12.28
CA LEU A 95 14.35 -2.30 -12.03
C LEU A 95 14.66 -3.11 -13.32
N LEU A 96 14.02 -2.76 -14.43
CA LEU A 96 14.20 -3.40 -15.73
C LEU A 96 14.72 -2.42 -16.81
N ASP A 97 15.35 -1.32 -16.39
CA ASP A 97 15.96 -0.33 -17.30
C ASP A 97 16.84 -1.04 -18.35
N PRO A 98 16.78 -0.66 -19.62
CA PRO A 98 17.64 -1.22 -20.68
C PRO A 98 19.14 -1.11 -20.37
N ASP A 99 19.56 -0.07 -19.65
CA ASP A 99 20.93 0.14 -19.21
C ASP A 99 21.27 -0.75 -17.99
N ALA A 100 22.28 -1.59 -18.13
CA ALA A 100 22.67 -2.55 -17.09
C ALA A 100 23.21 -1.89 -15.82
N GLU A 101 23.95 -0.80 -15.94
CA GLU A 101 24.50 -0.07 -14.79
C GLU A 101 23.38 0.64 -14.01
N LYS A 102 22.39 1.20 -14.71
CA LYS A 102 21.20 1.75 -14.08
C LYS A 102 20.41 0.68 -13.36
N ARG A 103 20.18 -0.50 -13.98
CA ARG A 103 19.50 -1.62 -13.29
C ARG A 103 20.20 -2.00 -12.00
N LYS A 104 21.51 -2.15 -12.04
CA LYS A 104 22.32 -2.48 -10.85
C LYS A 104 22.17 -1.43 -9.74
N LYS A 105 22.26 -0.15 -10.11
CA LYS A 105 22.08 0.97 -9.19
C LYS A 105 20.64 0.98 -8.61
N ASN A 106 19.64 0.79 -9.45
CA ASN A 106 18.25 0.81 -9.06
C ASN A 106 17.93 -0.38 -8.12
N LEU A 107 18.47 -1.57 -8.41
CA LEU A 107 18.34 -2.72 -7.51
C LEU A 107 18.93 -2.44 -6.12
N ALA A 108 20.09 -1.80 -6.05
CA ALA A 108 20.71 -1.40 -4.79
C ALA A 108 19.85 -0.35 -4.05
N THR A 109 19.28 0.64 -4.77
CA THR A 109 18.40 1.66 -4.22
C THR A 109 17.15 1.05 -3.59
N VAL A 110 16.51 0.07 -4.24
CA VAL A 110 15.33 -0.59 -3.70
C VAL A 110 15.68 -1.51 -2.54
N THR A 111 16.84 -2.19 -2.61
CA THR A 111 17.33 -3.01 -1.50
C THR A 111 17.58 -2.17 -0.24
N GLU A 112 18.21 -1.00 -0.38
CA GLU A 112 18.37 -0.02 0.70
C GLU A 112 17.00 0.48 1.21
N GLY A 113 16.05 0.72 0.30
CA GLY A 113 14.68 1.08 0.65
C GLY A 113 13.99 0.05 1.53
N LEU A 114 14.13 -1.23 1.19
CA LEU A 114 13.58 -2.31 2.02
C LEU A 114 14.27 -2.42 3.38
N ALA A 115 15.58 -2.20 3.44
CA ALA A 115 16.31 -2.14 4.71
C ALA A 115 15.86 -0.94 5.56
N LEU A 116 15.57 0.21 4.95
CA LEU A 116 15.01 1.37 5.63
C LEU A 116 13.59 1.09 6.13
N ALA A 117 12.74 0.42 5.34
CA ALA A 117 11.41 0.01 5.76
C ALA A 117 11.46 -0.94 6.98
N GLU A 118 12.40 -1.89 6.99
CA GLU A 118 12.64 -2.77 8.15
C GLU A 118 13.09 -1.97 9.37
N ALA A 119 13.99 -1.00 9.20
CA ALA A 119 14.53 -0.19 10.29
C ALA A 119 13.46 0.76 10.87
N THR A 120 12.63 1.37 10.04
CA THR A 120 11.54 2.27 10.47
C THR A 120 10.31 1.53 10.96
N GLY A 121 10.15 0.26 10.63
CA GLY A 121 8.93 -0.49 10.88
C GLY A 121 7.78 -0.11 9.94
N ALA A 122 8.09 0.44 8.76
CA ALA A 122 7.11 0.71 7.72
C ALA A 122 6.39 -0.57 7.30
N ARG A 123 5.15 -0.45 6.85
CA ARG A 123 4.35 -1.60 6.40
C ARG A 123 4.99 -2.27 5.18
N CYS A 124 5.53 -1.48 4.26
CA CYS A 124 6.24 -2.01 3.09
C CYS A 124 7.34 -1.07 2.58
N CYS A 125 8.22 -1.62 1.76
CA CYS A 125 8.94 -0.89 0.72
C CYS A 125 8.20 -1.14 -0.60
N VAL A 126 7.94 -0.10 -1.36
CA VAL A 126 7.21 -0.18 -2.62
C VAL A 126 8.01 0.38 -3.78
N ASP A 127 7.94 -0.29 -4.92
CA ASP A 127 8.41 0.14 -6.23
C ASP A 127 7.50 -0.46 -7.29
N ILE A 128 7.66 -0.07 -8.54
CA ILE A 128 7.11 -0.81 -9.68
C ILE A 128 8.13 -1.86 -10.15
N ALA A 129 7.66 -2.86 -10.90
CA ALA A 129 8.60 -3.82 -11.51
C ALA A 129 9.49 -3.18 -12.59
N GLY A 130 9.05 -2.04 -13.15
CA GLY A 130 9.78 -1.25 -14.13
C GLY A 130 9.24 -1.40 -15.55
N SER A 131 10.08 -1.09 -16.53
CA SER A 131 9.77 -1.19 -17.96
C SER A 131 11.02 -1.45 -18.78
N PHE A 132 10.87 -2.16 -19.88
CA PHE A 132 11.90 -2.28 -20.92
C PHE A 132 11.95 -1.04 -21.86
N SER A 133 11.10 -0.04 -21.64
CA SER A 133 11.10 1.18 -22.44
C SER A 133 12.40 1.96 -22.27
N PRO A 134 13.06 2.37 -23.37
CA PRO A 134 14.28 3.19 -23.30
C PRO A 134 14.00 4.67 -23.00
N THR A 135 12.74 5.09 -23.08
CA THR A 135 12.34 6.51 -22.98
C THR A 135 11.53 6.86 -21.75
N SER A 136 10.98 5.86 -21.06
CA SER A 136 10.17 6.07 -19.85
C SER A 136 10.37 4.91 -18.88
N TRP A 137 10.65 5.22 -17.62
CA TRP A 137 10.91 4.22 -16.58
C TRP A 137 9.68 3.35 -16.23
N PHE A 138 8.48 3.81 -16.56
CA PHE A 138 7.20 3.11 -16.36
C PHE A 138 6.39 2.95 -17.65
N GLY A 139 6.89 3.43 -18.78
CA GLY A 139 6.14 3.56 -20.03
C GLY A 139 5.94 2.27 -20.81
N PRO A 140 5.21 2.35 -21.92
CA PRO A 140 4.90 1.18 -22.73
C PRO A 140 6.11 0.56 -23.40
N HIS A 141 6.12 -0.77 -23.45
CA HIS A 141 7.03 -1.56 -24.27
C HIS A 141 6.36 -2.90 -24.61
N PRO A 142 6.49 -3.45 -25.83
CA PRO A 142 5.80 -4.66 -26.24
C PRO A 142 6.05 -5.87 -25.33
N GLU A 143 7.26 -5.99 -24.77
CA GLU A 143 7.62 -7.10 -23.90
C GLU A 143 7.28 -6.90 -22.42
N ASN A 144 6.72 -5.78 -22.02
CA ASN A 144 6.36 -5.55 -20.60
C ASN A 144 5.29 -6.51 -20.06
N LEU A 145 4.56 -7.19 -20.95
CA LEU A 145 3.57 -8.20 -20.60
C LEU A 145 4.03 -9.62 -20.95
N SER A 146 5.30 -9.80 -21.29
CA SER A 146 5.87 -11.09 -21.70
C SER A 146 6.29 -11.95 -20.49
N PRO A 147 6.46 -13.29 -20.71
CA PRO A 147 7.07 -14.16 -19.71
C PRO A 147 8.48 -13.69 -19.27
N ARG A 148 9.28 -13.17 -20.22
CA ARG A 148 10.61 -12.63 -19.93
C ARG A 148 10.58 -11.49 -18.91
N PHE A 149 9.59 -10.59 -19.05
CA PHE A 149 9.39 -9.51 -18.07
C PHE A 149 9.01 -10.06 -16.71
N PHE A 150 8.05 -10.99 -16.71
CA PHE A 150 7.57 -11.63 -15.48
C PHE A 150 8.70 -12.30 -14.71
N ASP A 151 9.50 -13.12 -15.40
CA ASP A 151 10.61 -13.85 -14.79
C ASP A 151 11.67 -12.89 -14.20
N ALA A 152 12.04 -11.84 -14.96
CA ALA A 152 12.98 -10.82 -14.51
C ALA A 152 12.46 -10.04 -13.28
N ALA A 153 11.18 -9.70 -13.25
CA ALA A 153 10.55 -9.07 -12.09
C ALA A 153 10.57 -9.99 -10.85
N VAL A 154 10.28 -11.28 -11.04
CA VAL A 154 10.36 -12.28 -9.95
C VAL A 154 11.79 -12.41 -9.43
N GLU A 155 12.80 -12.48 -10.29
CA GLU A 155 14.20 -12.55 -9.91
C GLU A 155 14.64 -11.32 -9.11
N ASN A 156 14.28 -10.12 -9.55
CA ASN A 156 14.58 -8.88 -8.82
C ASN A 156 13.91 -8.85 -7.43
N ALA A 157 12.64 -9.22 -7.33
CA ALA A 157 11.94 -9.27 -6.05
C ALA A 157 12.60 -10.26 -5.07
N ARG A 158 12.99 -11.44 -5.54
CA ARG A 158 13.73 -12.43 -4.75
C ARG A 158 15.08 -11.87 -4.29
N ALA A 159 15.85 -11.27 -5.19
CA ALA A 159 17.15 -10.69 -4.88
C ALA A 159 17.05 -9.62 -3.79
N ILE A 160 16.07 -8.71 -3.87
CA ILE A 160 15.82 -7.66 -2.89
C ILE A 160 15.44 -8.27 -1.53
N VAL A 161 14.48 -9.17 -1.49
CA VAL A 161 13.99 -9.78 -0.25
C VAL A 161 15.08 -10.64 0.41
N ASP A 162 15.80 -11.46 -0.37
CA ASP A 162 16.84 -12.35 0.14
C ASP A 162 18.08 -11.58 0.63
N ALA A 163 18.37 -10.40 0.09
CA ALA A 163 19.46 -9.53 0.55
C ALA A 163 19.16 -8.92 1.93
N VAL A 164 17.92 -8.49 2.17
CA VAL A 164 17.53 -7.81 3.43
C VAL A 164 17.02 -8.79 4.47
N LYS A 165 16.26 -9.81 4.06
CA LYS A 165 15.59 -10.80 4.94
C LYS A 165 14.74 -10.12 6.03
N PRO A 166 13.81 -9.24 5.62
CA PRO A 166 13.04 -8.45 6.56
C PRO A 166 12.12 -9.33 7.42
N LYS A 167 11.85 -8.89 8.65
CA LYS A 167 11.02 -9.60 9.64
C LYS A 167 9.73 -8.86 9.98
N ARG A 168 9.70 -7.55 9.78
CA ARG A 168 8.60 -6.66 10.20
C ARG A 168 7.91 -5.97 9.04
N THR A 169 8.57 -5.90 7.89
CA THR A 169 8.10 -5.22 6.68
C THR A 169 8.04 -6.18 5.50
N THR A 170 7.48 -5.71 4.39
CA THR A 170 7.43 -6.47 3.14
C THR A 170 7.94 -5.63 1.98
N PHE A 171 8.39 -6.29 0.92
CA PHE A 171 8.59 -5.66 -0.37
C PHE A 171 7.35 -5.85 -1.23
N CYS A 172 6.95 -4.82 -1.96
CA CYS A 172 5.78 -4.83 -2.82
C CYS A 172 6.10 -4.25 -4.20
N TYR A 173 5.49 -4.81 -5.23
CA TYR A 173 5.30 -4.09 -6.47
C TYR A 173 3.93 -3.43 -6.50
N GLU A 174 3.89 -2.15 -6.88
CA GLU A 174 2.65 -1.49 -7.27
C GLU A 174 2.20 -1.97 -8.65
N MET A 175 0.90 -2.09 -8.82
CA MET A 175 0.27 -2.46 -10.09
C MET A 175 0.37 -1.32 -11.10
N MET A 176 0.62 -1.66 -12.36
CA MET A 176 0.80 -0.69 -13.44
C MET A 176 -0.07 -1.01 -14.65
N ALA A 177 -0.44 0.05 -15.41
CA ALA A 177 -1.23 -0.11 -16.63
C ALA A 177 -0.41 -0.67 -17.81
N TRP A 178 0.90 -0.41 -17.85
CA TRP A 178 1.79 -0.67 -18.98
C TRP A 178 2.78 -1.81 -18.76
N SER A 179 2.78 -2.42 -17.59
CA SER A 179 3.68 -3.54 -17.25
C SER A 179 3.06 -4.46 -16.22
N LEU A 180 3.59 -5.68 -16.10
CA LEU A 180 3.17 -6.61 -15.05
C LEU A 180 3.66 -6.14 -13.68
N PRO A 181 2.87 -6.33 -12.62
CA PRO A 181 1.53 -6.91 -12.61
C PRO A 181 0.45 -5.90 -13.03
N ASP A 182 -0.39 -6.26 -14.00
CA ASP A 182 -1.42 -5.42 -14.62
C ASP A 182 -2.86 -5.85 -14.30
N SER A 183 -3.00 -6.79 -13.41
CA SER A 183 -4.29 -7.35 -13.01
C SER A 183 -4.19 -8.09 -11.66
N PRO A 184 -5.31 -8.32 -10.94
CA PRO A 184 -5.31 -9.10 -9.72
C PRO A 184 -4.74 -10.52 -9.90
N ASP A 185 -5.01 -11.16 -11.04
CA ASP A 185 -4.46 -12.48 -11.34
C ASP A 185 -2.95 -12.44 -11.60
N ALA A 186 -2.45 -11.42 -12.28
CA ALA A 186 -1.01 -11.24 -12.49
C ALA A 186 -0.29 -11.00 -11.16
N CYS A 187 -0.86 -10.18 -10.26
CA CYS A 187 -0.35 -9.99 -8.91
C CYS A 187 -0.27 -11.30 -8.13
N LEU A 188 -1.36 -12.06 -8.11
CA LEU A 188 -1.41 -13.33 -7.40
C LEU A 188 -0.41 -14.34 -7.94
N ARG A 189 -0.24 -14.41 -9.28
CA ARG A 189 0.80 -15.23 -9.90
C ARG A 189 2.19 -14.79 -9.49
N MET A 190 2.45 -13.48 -9.43
CA MET A 190 3.75 -12.93 -9.06
C MET A 190 4.08 -13.23 -7.60
N VAL A 191 3.15 -13.04 -6.66
CA VAL A 191 3.34 -13.41 -5.26
C VAL A 191 3.69 -14.89 -5.12
N LYS A 192 2.95 -15.77 -5.81
CA LYS A 192 3.23 -17.22 -5.81
C LYS A 192 4.59 -17.55 -6.41
N ALA A 193 4.97 -16.87 -7.50
CA ALA A 193 6.25 -17.11 -8.16
C ALA A 193 7.43 -16.60 -7.36
N VAL A 194 7.33 -15.44 -6.72
CA VAL A 194 8.39 -14.91 -5.85
C VAL A 194 8.62 -15.85 -4.66
N ASP A 195 7.57 -16.43 -4.10
CA ASP A 195 7.63 -17.44 -3.02
C ASP A 195 8.52 -16.97 -1.85
N ARG A 196 8.25 -15.76 -1.37
CA ARG A 196 8.87 -15.18 -0.16
C ARG A 196 7.79 -14.58 0.72
N LYS A 197 7.76 -14.94 2.01
CA LYS A 197 6.79 -14.40 2.98
C LYS A 197 6.83 -12.87 3.10
N ALA A 198 7.98 -12.29 2.83
CA ALA A 198 8.18 -10.85 2.86
C ALA A 198 7.95 -10.18 1.50
N PHE A 199 7.28 -10.84 0.55
CA PHE A 199 6.78 -10.22 -0.66
C PHE A 199 5.25 -10.14 -0.61
N ALA A 200 4.71 -8.94 -0.79
CA ALA A 200 3.30 -8.63 -0.63
C ALA A 200 2.78 -7.82 -1.82
N VAL A 201 1.58 -7.26 -1.70
CA VAL A 201 0.92 -6.46 -2.75
C VAL A 201 0.80 -5.02 -2.28
N HIS A 202 1.20 -4.09 -3.12
CA HIS A 202 0.79 -2.70 -3.04
C HIS A 202 -0.38 -2.50 -4.01
N LEU A 203 -1.54 -2.20 -3.47
CA LEU A 203 -2.77 -2.15 -4.26
C LEU A 203 -3.06 -0.74 -4.74
N ASP A 204 -3.14 -0.55 -6.05
CA ASP A 204 -3.67 0.65 -6.68
C ASP A 204 -4.72 0.27 -7.73
N PRO A 205 -6.00 0.23 -7.37
CA PRO A 205 -7.05 -0.13 -8.32
C PRO A 205 -7.20 0.88 -9.47
N CYS A 206 -6.85 2.15 -9.24
CA CYS A 206 -6.94 3.19 -10.26
C CYS A 206 -6.00 2.90 -11.44
N ASN A 207 -4.77 2.47 -11.16
CA ASN A 207 -3.79 2.10 -12.19
C ASN A 207 -4.25 0.91 -13.07
N LEU A 208 -5.20 0.12 -12.60
CA LEU A 208 -5.76 -0.99 -13.36
C LEU A 208 -6.91 -0.59 -14.29
N VAL A 209 -7.47 0.63 -14.15
CA VAL A 209 -8.54 1.13 -15.02
C VAL A 209 -7.91 1.68 -16.30
N ASN A 210 -7.59 0.80 -17.23
CA ASN A 210 -6.85 1.10 -18.46
C ASN A 210 -7.64 0.83 -19.75
N SER A 211 -8.94 0.65 -19.65
CA SER A 211 -9.83 0.43 -20.79
C SER A 211 -11.27 0.85 -20.49
N PRO A 212 -12.10 1.16 -21.49
CA PRO A 212 -13.52 1.46 -21.27
C PRO A 212 -14.27 0.37 -20.50
N THR A 213 -13.97 -0.90 -20.77
CA THR A 213 -14.58 -2.02 -20.06
C THR A 213 -14.26 -1.96 -18.56
N ARG A 214 -13.00 -1.72 -18.19
CA ARG A 214 -12.60 -1.58 -16.78
C ARG A 214 -13.13 -0.29 -16.15
N TYR A 215 -13.21 0.78 -16.92
CA TYR A 215 -13.75 2.05 -16.44
C TYR A 215 -15.23 1.91 -16.02
N TYR A 216 -16.07 1.31 -16.88
CA TYR A 216 -17.48 1.09 -16.55
C TYR A 216 -17.69 -0.01 -15.49
N ALA A 217 -16.73 -0.90 -15.30
CA ALA A 217 -16.76 -1.97 -14.31
C ALA A 217 -15.78 -1.71 -13.15
N ALA A 218 -15.42 -0.46 -12.84
CA ALA A 218 -14.41 -0.13 -11.82
C ALA A 218 -14.76 -0.69 -10.43
N SER A 219 -16.03 -0.66 -10.02
CA SER A 219 -16.48 -1.26 -8.76
C SER A 219 -16.28 -2.78 -8.72
N GLU A 220 -16.50 -3.49 -9.82
CA GLU A 220 -16.26 -4.93 -9.90
C GLU A 220 -14.76 -5.24 -9.88
N LEU A 221 -13.96 -4.42 -10.53
CA LEU A 221 -12.50 -4.53 -10.48
C LEU A 221 -11.98 -4.36 -9.04
N VAL A 222 -12.48 -3.36 -8.31
CA VAL A 222 -12.15 -3.14 -6.88
C VAL A 222 -12.52 -4.38 -6.05
N ARG A 223 -13.74 -4.91 -6.19
CA ARG A 223 -14.16 -6.13 -5.49
C ARG A 223 -13.29 -7.33 -5.83
N GLU A 224 -12.90 -7.48 -7.10
CA GLU A 224 -12.01 -8.54 -7.55
C GLU A 224 -10.63 -8.42 -6.89
N CYS A 225 -10.04 -7.21 -6.87
CA CYS A 225 -8.77 -6.93 -6.22
C CYS A 225 -8.79 -7.38 -4.76
N TYR A 226 -9.74 -6.90 -3.98
CA TYR A 226 -9.80 -7.23 -2.56
C TYR A 226 -10.13 -8.69 -2.29
N ARG A 227 -11.04 -9.29 -3.06
CA ARG A 227 -11.38 -10.71 -2.91
C ARG A 227 -10.18 -11.63 -3.17
N LYS A 228 -9.36 -11.31 -4.18
CA LYS A 228 -8.19 -12.12 -4.56
C LYS A 228 -6.95 -11.80 -3.74
N LEU A 229 -6.73 -10.55 -3.39
CA LEU A 229 -5.46 -10.04 -2.89
C LEU A 229 -5.54 -9.54 -1.44
N GLY A 230 -6.72 -9.29 -0.89
CA GLY A 230 -6.91 -8.64 0.41
C GLY A 230 -5.95 -9.09 1.51
N PRO A 231 -5.80 -10.38 1.79
CA PRO A 231 -4.86 -10.87 2.83
C PRO A 231 -3.38 -10.60 2.53
N LEU A 232 -3.05 -10.23 1.28
CA LEU A 232 -1.69 -9.96 0.82
C LEU A 232 -1.38 -8.47 0.71
N VAL A 233 -2.39 -7.60 0.90
CA VAL A 233 -2.24 -6.15 0.74
C VAL A 233 -1.51 -5.55 1.93
N ALA A 234 -0.39 -4.89 1.67
CA ALA A 234 0.42 -4.22 2.67
C ALA A 234 0.13 -2.72 2.79
N SER A 235 -0.16 -2.06 1.67
CA SER A 235 -0.54 -0.64 1.57
C SER A 235 -1.41 -0.44 0.33
N VAL A 236 -2.18 0.66 0.29
CA VAL A 236 -3.09 0.99 -0.80
C VAL A 236 -2.91 2.44 -1.20
N HIS A 237 -2.77 2.73 -2.50
CA HIS A 237 -2.92 4.06 -3.01
C HIS A 237 -4.38 4.38 -3.33
N ALA A 238 -4.80 5.55 -2.90
CA ALA A 238 -6.12 6.10 -3.13
C ALA A 238 -6.02 7.22 -4.16
N LYS A 239 -6.50 6.92 -5.36
CA LYS A 239 -6.59 7.83 -6.51
C LYS A 239 -7.99 7.80 -7.09
N ASP A 240 -8.30 8.76 -7.91
CA ASP A 240 -9.53 8.77 -8.71
C ASP A 240 -9.21 9.21 -10.14
N LEU A 241 -10.03 8.81 -11.08
CA LEU A 241 -9.82 9.10 -12.49
C LEU A 241 -11.11 9.41 -13.23
N THR A 242 -10.98 10.18 -14.30
CA THR A 242 -12.01 10.42 -15.28
C THR A 242 -11.47 10.23 -16.69
N TRP A 243 -12.30 10.44 -17.68
CA TRP A 243 -11.92 10.38 -19.09
C TRP A 243 -11.98 11.75 -19.74
N ASP A 244 -11.15 11.96 -20.75
CA ASP A 244 -11.18 13.15 -21.59
C ASP A 244 -11.97 12.86 -22.87
N VAL A 245 -12.65 13.88 -23.39
CA VAL A 245 -13.47 13.76 -24.60
C VAL A 245 -12.57 13.78 -25.83
N GLU A 246 -12.04 12.62 -26.16
CA GLU A 246 -11.17 12.39 -27.32
C GLU A 246 -11.59 11.12 -28.06
N MET A 247 -11.19 10.99 -29.34
CA MET A 247 -11.47 9.76 -30.11
C MET A 247 -10.67 8.56 -29.59
N ALA A 248 -9.44 8.76 -29.17
CA ALA A 248 -8.66 7.75 -28.47
C ALA A 248 -9.10 7.66 -27.00
N VAL A 249 -9.01 6.46 -26.43
CA VAL A 249 -9.26 6.28 -25.00
C VAL A 249 -8.17 6.99 -24.21
N HIS A 250 -8.56 8.02 -23.47
CA HIS A 250 -7.69 8.80 -22.64
C HIS A 250 -8.30 8.99 -21.26
N PHE A 251 -7.64 8.47 -20.23
CA PHE A 251 -8.00 8.69 -18.83
C PHE A 251 -6.98 9.61 -18.17
N ARG A 252 -7.44 10.42 -17.22
CA ARG A 252 -6.58 11.25 -16.39
C ARG A 252 -6.98 11.14 -14.93
N GLU A 253 -6.00 11.27 -14.07
CA GLU A 253 -6.24 11.35 -12.63
C GLU A 253 -6.94 12.66 -12.25
N VAL A 254 -7.83 12.59 -11.28
CA VAL A 254 -8.55 13.72 -10.73
C VAL A 254 -8.63 13.61 -9.22
N ARG A 255 -9.05 14.70 -8.57
CA ARG A 255 -9.28 14.68 -7.13
C ARG A 255 -10.31 13.62 -6.76
N ILE A 256 -10.03 12.86 -5.70
CA ILE A 256 -10.92 11.85 -5.16
C ILE A 256 -12.31 12.43 -4.88
N GLY A 257 -13.33 11.71 -5.35
CA GLY A 257 -14.73 12.10 -5.27
C GLY A 257 -15.23 12.95 -6.45
N THR A 258 -14.36 13.22 -7.43
CA THR A 258 -14.75 13.91 -8.68
C THR A 258 -14.60 13.03 -9.93
N GLY A 259 -14.12 11.80 -9.76
CA GLY A 259 -13.93 10.83 -10.82
C GLY A 259 -14.96 9.70 -10.79
N SER A 260 -14.55 8.53 -11.24
CA SER A 260 -15.42 7.36 -11.47
C SER A 260 -15.23 6.23 -10.46
N ILE A 261 -14.24 6.30 -9.57
CA ILE A 261 -14.04 5.28 -8.55
C ILE A 261 -15.10 5.42 -7.46
N ASP A 262 -15.88 4.37 -7.24
CA ASP A 262 -16.84 4.31 -6.14
C ASP A 262 -16.10 4.07 -4.80
N TYR A 263 -15.83 5.15 -4.08
CA TYR A 263 -15.16 5.10 -2.78
C TYR A 263 -16.00 4.41 -1.70
N GLY A 264 -17.32 4.34 -1.85
CA GLY A 264 -18.17 3.54 -0.96
C GLY A 264 -17.84 2.05 -1.08
N VAL A 265 -17.72 1.57 -2.32
CA VAL A 265 -17.31 0.20 -2.61
C VAL A 265 -15.86 -0.05 -2.17
N LEU A 266 -14.92 0.84 -2.56
CA LEU A 266 -13.50 0.68 -2.23
C LEU A 266 -13.30 0.56 -0.71
N LEU A 267 -13.88 1.44 0.07
CA LEU A 267 -13.72 1.49 1.52
C LEU A 267 -14.39 0.29 2.23
N ALA A 268 -15.56 -0.14 1.75
CA ALA A 268 -16.23 -1.32 2.29
C ALA A 268 -15.41 -2.61 2.05
N GLU A 269 -14.88 -2.78 0.84
CA GLU A 269 -14.02 -3.92 0.51
C GLU A 269 -12.68 -3.86 1.25
N HIS A 270 -12.09 -2.67 1.39
CA HIS A 270 -10.87 -2.46 2.15
C HIS A 270 -11.05 -2.82 3.63
N ALA A 271 -12.10 -2.29 4.26
CA ALA A 271 -12.40 -2.60 5.66
C ALA A 271 -12.66 -4.09 5.90
N ARG A 272 -13.25 -4.77 4.91
CA ARG A 272 -13.56 -6.20 4.99
C ARG A 272 -12.35 -7.11 4.81
N HIS A 273 -11.46 -6.78 3.87
CA HIS A 273 -10.44 -7.70 3.37
C HIS A 273 -9.00 -7.32 3.73
N ALA A 274 -8.73 -6.04 4.00
CA ALA A 274 -7.41 -5.51 4.29
C ALA A 274 -7.41 -4.38 5.36
N PRO A 275 -8.16 -4.50 6.48
CA PRO A 275 -8.34 -3.39 7.42
C PRO A 275 -7.04 -2.91 8.07
N GLY A 276 -6.01 -3.73 8.08
CA GLY A 276 -4.70 -3.39 8.63
C GLY A 276 -3.75 -2.67 7.66
N ALA A 277 -4.09 -2.61 6.36
CA ALA A 277 -3.30 -1.89 5.38
C ALA A 277 -3.66 -0.39 5.41
N PRO A 278 -2.69 0.54 5.44
CA PRO A 278 -2.98 1.96 5.34
C PRO A 278 -3.46 2.33 3.93
N LEU A 279 -4.36 3.32 3.87
CA LEU A 279 -4.86 3.91 2.64
C LEU A 279 -4.20 5.28 2.45
N MET A 280 -3.42 5.45 1.39
CA MET A 280 -2.60 6.63 1.15
C MET A 280 -3.14 7.45 -0.01
N LEU A 281 -3.51 8.72 0.26
CA LEU A 281 -3.89 9.67 -0.79
C LEU A 281 -2.66 10.03 -1.62
N GLU A 282 -2.79 10.01 -2.95
CA GLU A 282 -1.66 10.22 -3.85
C GLU A 282 -2.01 11.14 -5.04
N HIS A 283 -0.98 11.70 -5.65
CA HIS A 283 -0.98 12.45 -6.92
C HIS A 283 -1.90 13.69 -6.93
N LEU A 284 -2.05 14.38 -5.80
CA LEU A 284 -2.80 15.63 -5.76
C LEU A 284 -1.87 16.85 -5.75
N PRO A 285 -2.24 17.97 -6.39
CA PRO A 285 -1.32 19.08 -6.65
C PRO A 285 -1.11 20.03 -5.46
N GLY A 286 -1.38 19.64 -4.24
CA GLY A 286 -1.10 20.44 -3.04
C GLY A 286 -2.12 20.27 -1.91
N ASP A 287 -1.84 20.89 -0.80
CA ASP A 287 -2.54 20.70 0.48
C ASP A 287 -4.06 20.87 0.38
N ALA A 288 -4.54 21.89 -0.32
CA ALA A 288 -5.97 22.13 -0.46
C ALA A 288 -6.71 20.98 -1.18
N GLU A 289 -6.06 20.35 -2.16
CA GLU A 289 -6.62 19.20 -2.87
C GLU A 289 -6.56 17.94 -2.00
N TYR A 290 -5.50 17.76 -1.20
CA TYR A 290 -5.43 16.68 -0.21
C TYR A 290 -6.49 16.84 0.88
N ASP A 291 -6.72 18.05 1.39
CA ASP A 291 -7.75 18.33 2.40
C ASP A 291 -9.17 18.06 1.84
N ALA A 292 -9.42 18.43 0.58
CA ALA A 292 -10.69 18.15 -0.10
C ALA A 292 -10.88 16.63 -0.37
N ALA A 293 -9.83 15.94 -0.79
CA ALA A 293 -9.84 14.48 -0.96
C ALA A 293 -10.06 13.75 0.37
N HIS A 294 -9.38 14.16 1.44
CA HIS A 294 -9.62 13.66 2.79
C HIS A 294 -11.10 13.76 3.18
N ALA A 295 -11.68 14.95 3.01
CA ALA A 295 -13.10 15.16 3.32
C ALA A 295 -14.01 14.25 2.50
N ALA A 296 -13.72 14.05 1.20
CA ALA A 296 -14.49 13.17 0.33
C ALA A 296 -14.40 11.70 0.75
N VAL A 297 -13.19 11.21 1.07
CA VAL A 297 -12.97 9.84 1.56
C VAL A 297 -13.68 9.59 2.87
N VAL A 298 -13.58 10.51 3.83
CA VAL A 298 -14.28 10.39 5.13
C VAL A 298 -15.80 10.40 4.94
N ALA A 299 -16.33 11.25 4.06
CA ALA A 299 -17.75 11.29 3.77
C ALA A 299 -18.24 10.00 3.11
N ALA A 300 -17.48 9.44 2.16
CA ALA A 300 -17.78 8.14 1.56
C ALA A 300 -17.75 7.00 2.58
N GLY A 301 -16.74 7.00 3.47
CA GLY A 301 -16.62 6.02 4.55
C GLY A 301 -17.83 6.03 5.48
N ARG A 302 -18.28 7.20 5.92
CA ARG A 302 -19.49 7.33 6.76
C ARG A 302 -20.72 6.72 6.09
N LYS A 303 -20.91 6.94 4.78
CA LYS A 303 -22.02 6.34 4.02
C LYS A 303 -21.90 4.83 3.89
N ALA A 304 -20.69 4.32 3.82
CA ALA A 304 -20.39 2.88 3.74
C ALA A 304 -20.32 2.18 5.11
N GLY A 305 -20.53 2.90 6.22
CA GLY A 305 -20.41 2.36 7.58
C GLY A 305 -18.95 2.10 8.01
N VAL A 306 -17.99 2.74 7.35
CA VAL A 306 -16.56 2.65 7.64
C VAL A 306 -16.10 3.88 8.40
N THR A 307 -15.28 3.69 9.42
CA THR A 307 -14.67 4.76 10.21
C THR A 307 -13.16 4.80 10.02
N PHE A 308 -12.58 5.97 10.20
CA PHE A 308 -11.13 6.17 10.23
C PHE A 308 -10.67 6.42 11.67
N ASP A 309 -9.44 5.99 12.00
CA ASP A 309 -8.81 6.22 13.31
C ASP A 309 -8.50 7.70 13.54
#